data_4d4be9472514f86a03ee332da7734a58
#
_entry.id   4d4be9472514f86a03ee332da7734a58
#
_cell.length_a   1.000
_cell.length_b   1.000
_cell.length_c   1.000
_cell.angle_alpha   90.00
_cell.angle_beta   90.00
_cell.angle_gamma   90.00
#
_symmetry.space_group_name_H-M   'P 1'
#
loop_
_entity.id
_entity.type
_entity.pdbx_description
1 polymer ?
#
loop_
_entity_poly.entity_id
_entity_poly.type
_entity_poly.pdbx_seq_one_letter_code
_entity_poly.pdbx_strand_id
1 'polypeptide(L)'
;MKHSHLVAKNLVANERTSIHEALMMITDNQRGAIAVVDDDFVYRGMVSDGEIRRALVHGATQLAPISKIVNMNARTLRINEREKAETLFAEYPEVTLIPVLSKGNALEDIVVRDSSRRKT
;
A
#
# COMPACT_ATOMS: atom_id res chain seq x y z
N MET A 1 -11.91 12.52 10.24
CA MET A 1 -10.82 11.62 10.62
C MET A 1 -9.52 12.04 9.98
N LYS A 2 -8.45 11.88 10.71
CA LYS A 2 -7.14 12.33 10.27
C LYS A 2 -6.69 11.69 8.94
N HIS A 3 -7.03 10.42 8.74
CA HIS A 3 -6.56 9.68 7.57
C HIS A 3 -7.67 9.37 6.57
N SER A 4 -8.76 10.12 6.64
CA SER A 4 -9.91 9.81 5.79
C SER A 4 -9.60 9.90 4.30
N HIS A 5 -8.66 10.78 3.91
CA HIS A 5 -8.31 10.91 2.50
C HIS A 5 -7.65 9.65 1.95
N LEU A 6 -6.87 8.94 2.77
CA LEU A 6 -6.24 7.70 2.34
C LEU A 6 -7.27 6.59 2.15
N VAL A 7 -8.21 6.51 3.10
CA VAL A 7 -9.28 5.53 3.03
C VAL A 7 -10.18 5.80 1.83
N ALA A 8 -10.55 7.07 1.64
CA ALA A 8 -11.46 7.43 0.55
C ALA A 8 -10.88 7.11 -0.83
N LYS A 9 -9.54 7.14 -0.95
CA LYS A 9 -8.89 6.85 -2.24
C LYS A 9 -8.51 5.39 -2.40
N ASN A 10 -8.92 4.54 -1.47
CA ASN A 10 -8.60 3.11 -1.51
C ASN A 10 -7.10 2.84 -1.51
N LEU A 11 -6.34 3.64 -0.74
CA LEU A 11 -4.91 3.48 -0.66
C LEU A 11 -4.47 2.67 0.55
N VAL A 12 -5.38 2.43 1.50
CA VAL A 12 -5.06 1.73 2.74
C VAL A 12 -6.19 0.77 3.10
N ALA A 13 -5.82 -0.39 3.64
CA ALA A 13 -6.78 -1.39 4.11
C ALA A 13 -6.35 -1.91 5.48
N ASN A 14 -7.32 -2.33 6.28
CA ASN A 14 -7.03 -3.01 7.53
C ASN A 14 -6.52 -4.42 7.22
N GLU A 15 -5.64 -4.94 8.08
CA GLU A 15 -5.01 -6.25 7.86
C GLU A 15 -6.00 -7.40 7.85
N ARG A 16 -7.21 -7.19 8.38
CA ARG A 16 -8.26 -8.22 8.37
C ARG A 16 -9.11 -8.19 7.11
N THR A 17 -8.90 -7.20 6.23
CA THR A 17 -9.61 -7.12 4.96
C THR A 17 -9.37 -8.40 4.16
N SER A 18 -10.40 -8.91 3.50
CA SER A 18 -10.26 -10.12 2.70
C SER A 18 -9.44 -9.86 1.45
N ILE A 19 -8.84 -10.92 0.93
CA ILE A 19 -8.08 -10.84 -0.32
C ILE A 19 -8.97 -10.31 -1.44
N HIS A 20 -10.22 -10.76 -1.51
CA HIS A 20 -11.15 -10.31 -2.54
C HIS A 20 -11.39 -8.81 -2.46
N GLU A 21 -11.68 -8.32 -1.26
CA GLU A 21 -11.95 -6.91 -1.08
C GLU A 21 -10.71 -6.06 -1.34
N ALA A 22 -9.55 -6.53 -0.92
CA ALA A 22 -8.31 -5.81 -1.19
C ALA A 22 -8.05 -5.69 -2.69
N LEU A 23 -8.32 -6.77 -3.43
CA LEU A 23 -8.14 -6.72 -4.89
C LEU A 23 -9.08 -5.70 -5.52
N MET A 24 -10.31 -5.62 -5.04
CA MET A 24 -11.24 -4.61 -5.53
C MET A 24 -10.73 -3.20 -5.26
N MET A 25 -10.17 -2.98 -4.06
CA MET A 25 -9.62 -1.66 -3.71
C MET A 25 -8.44 -1.30 -4.59
N ILE A 26 -7.56 -2.26 -4.85
CA ILE A 26 -6.40 -2.04 -5.71
C ILE A 26 -6.85 -1.74 -7.14
N THR A 27 -7.83 -2.48 -7.64
CA THR A 27 -8.39 -2.24 -8.97
C THR A 27 -8.95 -0.83 -9.06
N ASP A 28 -9.64 -0.40 -8.01
CA ASP A 28 -10.27 0.91 -8.01
C ASP A 28 -9.24 2.03 -7.92
N ASN A 29 -8.16 1.85 -7.14
CA ASN A 29 -7.18 2.93 -7.01
C ASN A 29 -6.22 2.99 -8.19
N GLN A 30 -6.15 1.95 -9.01
CA GLN A 30 -5.34 1.89 -10.24
C GLN A 30 -3.85 2.08 -9.99
N ARG A 31 -3.39 1.78 -8.77
CA ARG A 31 -1.97 1.90 -8.42
C ARG A 31 -1.28 0.55 -8.27
N GLY A 32 -2.04 -0.54 -8.37
CA GLY A 32 -1.48 -1.89 -8.31
C GLY A 32 -1.07 -2.35 -6.93
N ALA A 33 -1.32 -1.56 -5.90
CA ALA A 33 -0.91 -1.90 -4.54
C ALA A 33 -1.74 -1.13 -3.53
N ILE A 34 -1.64 -1.56 -2.26
CA ILE A 34 -2.37 -0.94 -1.16
C ILE A 34 -1.53 -1.10 0.11
N ALA A 35 -1.55 -0.09 0.97
CA ALA A 35 -0.90 -0.18 2.27
C ALA A 35 -1.83 -0.88 3.26
N VAL A 36 -1.25 -1.61 4.19
CA VAL A 36 -2.00 -2.41 5.17
C VAL A 36 -1.66 -1.91 6.57
N VAL A 37 -2.69 -1.70 7.37
CA VAL A 37 -2.54 -1.22 8.75
C VAL A 37 -3.33 -2.11 9.70
N ASP A 38 -2.98 -2.03 10.99
CA ASP A 38 -3.78 -2.68 12.03
C ASP A 38 -4.87 -1.73 12.52
N ASP A 39 -5.56 -2.11 13.60
CA ASP A 39 -6.68 -1.33 14.12
C ASP A 39 -6.26 0.04 14.65
N ASP A 40 -4.99 0.19 15.00
CA ASP A 40 -4.47 1.46 15.50
C ASP A 40 -3.78 2.26 14.42
N PHE A 41 -3.99 1.88 13.17
CA PHE A 41 -3.39 2.52 12.00
C PHE A 41 -1.86 2.44 11.98
N VAL A 42 -1.33 1.39 12.62
CA VAL A 42 0.09 1.09 12.56
C VAL A 42 0.35 0.33 11.26
N TYR A 43 1.37 0.75 10.53
CA TYR A 43 1.71 0.16 9.24
C TYR A 43 2.18 -1.28 9.41
N ARG A 44 1.62 -2.18 8.60
CA ARG A 44 1.96 -3.60 8.62
C ARG A 44 2.71 -4.04 7.37
N GLY A 45 2.59 -3.30 6.29
CA GLY A 45 3.24 -3.66 5.04
C GLY A 45 2.39 -3.28 3.85
N MET A 46 2.76 -3.83 2.68
CA MET A 46 2.06 -3.55 1.43
C MET A 46 1.56 -4.86 0.82
N VAL A 47 0.52 -4.75 0.00
CA VAL A 47 0.04 -5.86 -0.81
C VAL A 47 -0.14 -5.35 -2.23
N SER A 48 0.40 -6.09 -3.21
CA SER A 48 0.23 -5.76 -4.62
C SER A 48 -0.73 -6.74 -5.28
N ASP A 49 -1.27 -6.36 -6.45
CA ASP A 49 -2.16 -7.24 -7.18
C ASP A 49 -1.43 -8.51 -7.63
N GLY A 50 -0.14 -8.41 -7.95
CA GLY A 50 0.64 -9.59 -8.31
C GLY A 50 0.78 -10.57 -7.16
N GLU A 51 0.98 -10.04 -5.93
CA GLU A 51 1.06 -10.89 -4.74
C GLU A 51 -0.28 -11.59 -4.47
N ILE A 52 -1.38 -10.88 -4.68
CA ILE A 52 -2.70 -11.47 -4.52
C ILE A 52 -2.90 -12.60 -5.52
N ARG A 53 -2.56 -12.37 -6.79
CA ARG A 53 -2.73 -13.40 -7.81
C ARG A 53 -1.91 -14.63 -7.50
N ARG A 54 -0.66 -14.45 -7.07
CA ARG A 54 0.18 -15.59 -6.70
C ARG A 54 -0.40 -16.35 -5.52
N ALA A 55 -0.93 -15.64 -4.52
CA ALA A 55 -1.53 -16.30 -3.37
C ALA A 55 -2.72 -17.15 -3.80
N LEU A 56 -3.57 -16.62 -4.66
CA LEU A 56 -4.74 -17.36 -5.13
C LEU A 56 -4.35 -18.59 -5.94
N VAL A 57 -3.32 -18.46 -6.79
CA VAL A 57 -2.83 -19.60 -7.56
C VAL A 57 -2.30 -20.70 -6.64
N HIS A 58 -1.72 -20.32 -5.51
CA HIS A 58 -1.18 -21.28 -4.55
C HIS A 58 -2.18 -21.73 -3.50
N GLY A 59 -3.45 -21.48 -3.71
CA GLY A 59 -4.51 -22.06 -2.88
C GLY A 59 -5.13 -21.15 -1.85
N ALA A 60 -4.73 -19.90 -1.75
CA ALA A 60 -5.38 -18.97 -0.82
C ALA A 60 -6.82 -18.76 -1.26
N THR A 61 -7.73 -18.61 -0.30
CA THR A 61 -9.12 -18.34 -0.64
C THR A 61 -9.36 -16.84 -0.71
N GLN A 62 -10.37 -16.45 -1.45
CA GLN A 62 -10.73 -15.04 -1.59
C GLN A 62 -11.13 -14.41 -0.26
N LEU A 63 -11.59 -15.20 0.69
CA LEU A 63 -12.06 -14.68 1.98
C LEU A 63 -10.96 -14.63 3.03
N ALA A 64 -9.77 -15.15 2.74
CA ALA A 64 -8.67 -15.10 3.70
C ALA A 64 -8.23 -13.64 3.92
N PRO A 65 -7.78 -13.31 5.14
CA PRO A 65 -7.34 -11.93 5.42
C PRO A 65 -6.02 -11.63 4.75
N ILE A 66 -5.84 -10.38 4.33
CA ILE A 66 -4.61 -9.99 3.65
C ILE A 66 -3.40 -10.00 4.57
N SER A 67 -3.61 -10.08 5.89
CA SER A 67 -2.49 -10.20 6.83
C SER A 67 -1.59 -11.40 6.49
N LYS A 68 -2.15 -12.41 5.82
CA LYS A 68 -1.39 -13.61 5.49
C LYS A 68 -0.42 -13.42 4.34
N ILE A 69 -0.59 -12.36 3.55
CA ILE A 69 0.23 -12.17 2.35
C ILE A 69 0.90 -10.80 2.30
N VAL A 70 0.86 -10.07 3.40
CA VAL A 70 1.43 -8.72 3.44
C VAL A 70 2.95 -8.79 3.28
N ASN A 71 3.50 -7.87 2.48
CA ASN A 71 4.94 -7.74 2.28
C ASN A 71 5.46 -6.66 3.22
N MET A 72 6.22 -7.07 4.23
CA MET A 72 6.75 -6.16 5.23
C MET A 72 8.06 -5.49 4.81
N ASN A 73 8.58 -5.85 3.65
CA ASN A 73 9.87 -5.33 3.18
C ASN A 73 9.71 -4.24 2.11
N ALA A 74 8.51 -3.73 1.92
CA ALA A 74 8.28 -2.67 0.95
C ALA A 74 8.95 -1.37 1.41
N ARG A 75 9.24 -0.50 0.44
CA ARG A 75 9.91 0.77 0.72
C ARG A 75 9.01 1.71 1.46
N THR A 76 9.51 2.34 2.51
CA THR A 76 8.79 3.35 3.29
C THR A 76 9.70 4.54 3.54
N LEU A 77 9.10 5.65 3.97
CA LEU A 77 9.83 6.85 4.37
C LEU A 77 9.34 7.28 5.74
N ARG A 78 10.22 7.96 6.47
CA ARG A 78 9.79 8.63 7.70
C ARG A 78 9.23 10.00 7.33
N ILE A 79 8.45 10.58 8.24
CA ILE A 79 7.78 11.85 7.93
C ILE A 79 8.78 12.97 7.61
N ASN A 80 9.98 12.90 8.17
CA ASN A 80 11.00 13.90 7.89
C ASN A 80 11.85 13.57 6.67
N GLU A 81 11.47 12.54 5.90
CA GLU A 81 12.20 12.11 4.71
C GLU A 81 11.37 12.22 3.43
N ARG A 82 10.25 12.95 3.48
CA ARG A 82 9.35 13.00 2.32
C ARG A 82 10.03 13.44 1.04
N GLU A 83 11.04 14.29 1.15
CA GLU A 83 11.72 14.79 -0.04
C GLU A 83 12.45 13.68 -0.77
N LYS A 84 12.67 12.53 -0.13
CA LYS A 84 13.35 11.42 -0.77
C LYS A 84 12.44 10.61 -1.69
N ALA A 85 11.15 10.92 -1.73
CA ALA A 85 10.20 10.12 -2.51
C ALA A 85 10.54 10.13 -4.00
N GLU A 86 10.91 11.29 -4.55
CA GLU A 86 11.22 11.39 -5.97
C GLU A 86 12.41 10.49 -6.33
N THR A 87 13.42 10.46 -5.47
CA THR A 87 14.58 9.60 -5.69
C THR A 87 14.18 8.13 -5.68
N LEU A 88 13.35 7.73 -4.71
CA LEU A 88 12.90 6.35 -4.64
C LEU A 88 12.10 5.96 -5.85
N PHE A 89 11.21 6.82 -6.32
CA PHE A 89 10.42 6.52 -7.51
C PHE A 89 11.30 6.38 -8.75
N ALA A 90 12.39 7.18 -8.81
CA ALA A 90 13.31 7.09 -9.92
C ALA A 90 14.11 5.79 -9.89
N GLU A 91 14.54 5.36 -8.69
CA GLU A 91 15.34 4.15 -8.54
C GLU A 91 14.53 2.87 -8.69
N TYR A 92 13.25 2.92 -8.35
CA TYR A 92 12.40 1.72 -8.33
C TYR A 92 11.15 1.97 -9.15
N PRO A 93 11.26 1.83 -10.48
CA PRO A 93 10.13 2.17 -11.37
C PRO A 93 8.84 1.41 -11.10
N GLU A 94 8.93 0.23 -10.48
CA GLU A 94 7.75 -0.57 -10.18
C GLU A 94 6.99 -0.05 -8.96
N VAL A 95 7.59 0.83 -8.15
CA VAL A 95 6.95 1.34 -6.95
C VAL A 95 5.99 2.46 -7.33
N THR A 96 4.73 2.34 -6.90
CA THR A 96 3.71 3.36 -7.19
C THR A 96 3.27 4.12 -5.94
N LEU A 97 3.45 3.51 -4.77
CA LEU A 97 3.04 4.09 -3.49
C LEU A 97 4.19 3.95 -2.51
N ILE A 98 4.45 5.00 -1.75
CA ILE A 98 5.45 4.94 -0.68
C ILE A 98 4.78 5.39 0.62
N PRO A 99 4.56 4.48 1.58
CA PRO A 99 4.01 4.87 2.87
C PRO A 99 4.97 5.77 3.64
N VAL A 100 4.41 6.76 4.32
CA VAL A 100 5.16 7.69 5.15
C VAL A 100 4.76 7.44 6.60
N LEU A 101 5.74 7.12 7.42
CA LEU A 101 5.52 6.65 8.79
C LEU A 101 6.03 7.64 9.81
N SER A 102 5.30 7.76 10.90
CA SER A 102 5.73 8.56 12.04
C SER A 102 6.30 7.64 13.11
N LYS A 103 6.57 8.21 14.28
CA LYS A 103 7.07 7.45 15.41
C LYS A 103 6.10 6.31 15.74
N GLY A 104 6.64 5.16 16.07
CA GLY A 104 5.83 3.97 16.34
C GLY A 104 5.27 3.33 15.08
N ASN A 105 5.75 3.74 13.92
CA ASN A 105 5.34 3.21 12.62
C ASN A 105 3.87 3.45 12.30
N ALA A 106 3.29 4.51 12.87
CA ALA A 106 1.94 4.91 12.48
C ALA A 106 1.99 5.41 11.04
N LEU A 107 1.00 5.02 10.25
CA LEU A 107 0.92 5.46 8.87
C LEU A 107 0.36 6.88 8.84
N GLU A 108 1.19 7.83 8.41
CA GLU A 108 0.80 9.23 8.38
C GLU A 108 0.30 9.66 7.02
N ASP A 109 0.88 9.10 5.96
CA ASP A 109 0.53 9.51 4.61
C ASP A 109 1.05 8.46 3.64
N ILE A 110 0.68 8.61 2.38
CA ILE A 110 1.19 7.80 1.29
C ILE A 110 1.52 8.74 0.15
N VAL A 111 2.77 8.68 -0.32
CA VAL A 111 3.16 9.44 -1.50
C VAL A 111 2.85 8.60 -2.72
N VAL A 112 2.07 9.14 -3.62
CA VAL A 112 1.63 8.44 -4.82
C VAL A 112 2.48 8.91 -5.98
N ARG A 113 2.94 7.96 -6.81
CA ARG A 113 3.72 8.33 -8.00
C ARG A 113 2.88 9.23 -8.90
N ASP A 114 3.49 10.34 -9.32
CA ASP A 114 2.81 11.30 -10.19
C ASP A 114 2.86 10.77 -11.62
N SER A 115 1.74 10.16 -12.06
CA SER A 115 1.70 9.55 -13.38
C SER A 115 1.73 10.59 -14.49
N SER A 116 1.41 11.85 -14.21
CA SER A 116 1.45 12.87 -15.23
C SER A 116 2.86 13.16 -15.71
N ARG A 117 3.88 12.83 -14.90
CA ARG A 117 5.27 13.05 -15.28
C ARG A 117 5.83 11.97 -16.18
N ARG A 118 5.06 10.93 -16.44
CA ARG A 118 5.53 9.81 -17.24
C ARG A 118 5.33 10.02 -18.71
N LYS A 119 4.66 11.08 -19.06
CA LYS A 119 4.50 11.38 -20.45
C LYS A 119 5.78 11.90 -21.01
N THR A 120 6.07 11.63 -22.16
CA THR A 120 7.21 12.25 -22.80
C THR A 120 7.45 11.59 -24.09
#